data_77497d9ad4d810e36f37fdba3e5e5a4f
#
_entry.id   77497d9ad4d810e36f37fdba3e5e5a4f
#
_cell.length_a   1.000
_cell.length_b   1.000
_cell.length_c   1.000
_cell.angle_alpha   90.00
_cell.angle_beta   90.00
_cell.angle_gamma   90.00
#
_symmetry.space_group_name_H-M   'P 1'
#
loop_
_entity.id
_entity.type
_entity.pdbx_description
1 polymer ?
#
loop_
_entity_poly.entity_id
_entity_poly.type
_entity_poly.pdbx_seq_one_letter_code
_entity_poly.pdbx_strand_id
1 'polypeptide(L)'
;MIHIRPAGALDAAAMAELLNAIIAKGGTTAHTTPSTREDMLAAMNSCPGQSSWLLAENESGELLGFQLIEAFPPLPPEACDIGTFTRLGLTQSGIGSALFDETVKAARRLGFEWINATIRADNAGGLAYYQSRGFEEYKITRNVALKDGTIVDKVSKRFEL
;
A
#
# COMPACT_ATOMS: atom_id res chain seq x y z
N MET A 1 15.66 -12.61 8.55
CA MET A 1 14.74 -13.23 7.58
C MET A 1 13.39 -12.53 7.64
N ILE A 2 12.76 -12.34 6.50
CA ILE A 2 11.45 -11.68 6.40
C ILE A 2 10.39 -12.76 6.19
N HIS A 3 9.37 -12.76 7.03
CA HIS A 3 8.21 -13.64 6.89
C HIS A 3 7.01 -12.85 6.40
N ILE A 4 6.37 -13.33 5.34
CA ILE A 4 5.14 -12.72 4.80
C ILE A 4 3.97 -13.60 5.19
N ARG A 5 2.94 -12.98 5.76
CA ARG A 5 1.70 -13.68 6.13
C ARG A 5 0.48 -12.78 5.97
N PRO A 6 -0.71 -13.36 5.86
CA PRO A 6 -1.95 -12.58 5.88
C PRO A 6 -2.10 -11.83 7.20
N ALA A 7 -2.58 -10.59 7.11
CA ALA A 7 -2.91 -9.79 8.28
C ALA A 7 -4.24 -10.27 8.89
N GLY A 8 -4.30 -10.26 10.21
CA GLY A 8 -5.52 -10.56 10.96
C GLY A 8 -5.93 -9.38 11.84
N ALA A 9 -7.09 -9.52 12.50
CA ALA A 9 -7.63 -8.44 13.34
C ALA A 9 -6.66 -8.02 14.46
N LEU A 10 -5.88 -8.95 14.99
CA LEU A 10 -4.91 -8.66 16.05
C LEU A 10 -3.71 -7.82 15.56
N ASP A 11 -3.52 -7.71 14.27
CA ASP A 11 -2.43 -6.92 13.67
C ASP A 11 -2.80 -5.45 13.49
N ALA A 12 -4.08 -5.12 13.61
CA ALA A 12 -4.59 -3.78 13.27
C ALA A 12 -3.94 -2.66 14.07
N ALA A 13 -3.69 -2.85 15.36
CA ALA A 13 -3.05 -1.83 16.20
C ALA A 13 -1.61 -1.55 15.75
N ALA A 14 -0.82 -2.59 15.48
CA ALA A 14 0.56 -2.45 15.03
C ALA A 14 0.63 -1.82 13.63
N MET A 15 -0.30 -2.18 12.75
CA MET A 15 -0.39 -1.60 11.41
C MET A 15 -0.74 -0.11 11.48
N ALA A 16 -1.69 0.26 12.33
CA ALA A 16 -2.05 1.66 12.55
C ALA A 16 -0.87 2.48 13.09
N GLU A 17 -0.13 1.94 14.05
CA GLU A 17 1.07 2.58 14.58
C GLU A 17 2.12 2.83 13.51
N LEU A 18 2.40 1.83 12.67
CA LEU A 18 3.37 1.96 11.58
C LEU A 18 2.93 3.03 10.57
N LEU A 19 1.66 3.00 10.17
CA LEU A 19 1.11 3.99 9.25
C LEU A 19 1.17 5.40 9.84
N ASN A 20 0.83 5.55 11.12
CA ASN A 20 0.83 6.86 11.78
C ASN A 20 2.23 7.46 11.87
N ALA A 21 3.27 6.66 12.04
CA ALA A 21 4.64 7.14 11.98
C ALA A 21 4.99 7.70 10.60
N ILE A 22 4.52 7.06 9.54
CA ILE A 22 4.71 7.53 8.15
C ILE A 22 3.93 8.83 7.93
N ILE A 23 2.69 8.91 8.43
CA ILE A 23 1.87 10.12 8.32
C ILE A 23 2.54 11.29 9.06
N ALA A 24 3.04 11.05 10.26
CA ALA A 24 3.71 12.08 11.08
C ALA A 24 4.97 12.61 10.40
N LYS A 25 5.73 11.75 9.74
CA LYS A 25 6.90 12.18 8.95
C LYS A 25 6.47 13.06 7.78
N GLY A 26 5.35 12.74 7.14
CA GLY A 26 4.80 13.48 6.00
C GLY A 26 5.55 13.28 4.69
N GLY A 27 4.94 13.72 3.60
CA GLY A 27 5.57 13.81 2.28
C GLY A 27 5.50 12.55 1.43
N THR A 28 5.05 11.41 1.95
CA THR A 28 5.06 10.16 1.18
C THR A 28 3.68 9.55 0.96
N THR A 29 2.80 9.62 1.94
CA THR A 29 1.45 9.08 1.79
C THR A 29 0.42 10.19 1.52
N ALA A 30 -0.66 9.84 0.84
CA ALA A 30 -1.82 10.71 0.70
C ALA A 30 -2.66 10.75 1.98
N HIS A 31 -2.46 9.82 2.91
CA HIS A 31 -3.09 9.86 4.22
C HIS A 31 -2.47 10.96 5.06
N THR A 32 -3.31 11.83 5.62
CA THR A 32 -2.88 12.98 6.43
C THR A 32 -3.47 12.97 7.83
N THR A 33 -4.49 12.15 8.05
CA THR A 33 -5.15 11.98 9.34
C THR A 33 -4.70 10.66 9.98
N PRO A 34 -4.27 10.67 11.26
CA PRO A 34 -3.89 9.45 11.95
C PRO A 34 -5.00 8.41 11.93
N SER A 35 -4.61 7.14 11.79
CA SER A 35 -5.51 6.00 11.76
C SER A 35 -5.59 5.36 13.15
N THR A 36 -6.80 5.02 13.59
CA THR A 36 -7.00 4.24 14.80
C THR A 36 -6.97 2.74 14.47
N ARG A 37 -6.90 1.90 15.52
CA ARG A 37 -7.07 0.46 15.36
C ARG A 37 -8.41 0.13 14.69
N GLU A 38 -9.48 0.81 15.08
CA GLU A 38 -10.83 0.65 14.54
C GLU A 38 -10.91 1.05 13.08
N ASP A 39 -10.24 2.14 12.69
CA ASP A 39 -10.14 2.57 11.29
C ASP A 39 -9.45 1.50 10.45
N MET A 40 -8.37 0.92 10.97
CA MET A 40 -7.61 -0.13 10.27
C MET A 40 -8.47 -1.40 10.10
N LEU A 41 -9.20 -1.80 11.14
CA LEU A 41 -10.13 -2.95 11.05
C LEU A 41 -11.21 -2.70 10.01
N ALA A 42 -11.79 -1.51 10.00
CA ALA A 42 -12.81 -1.14 9.01
C ALA A 42 -12.25 -1.20 7.59
N ALA A 43 -11.04 -0.72 7.39
CA ALA A 43 -10.37 -0.76 6.08
C ALA A 43 -10.13 -2.21 5.62
N MET A 44 -9.65 -3.07 6.52
CA MET A 44 -9.40 -4.49 6.21
C MET A 44 -10.68 -5.24 5.83
N ASN A 45 -11.82 -4.80 6.33
CA ASN A 45 -13.13 -5.44 6.07
C ASN A 45 -13.96 -4.72 5.02
N SER A 46 -13.44 -3.68 4.37
CA SER A 46 -14.21 -2.84 3.44
C SER A 46 -14.51 -3.50 2.11
N CYS A 47 -13.71 -4.47 1.68
CA CYS A 47 -13.85 -5.15 0.39
C CYS A 47 -13.82 -6.67 0.58
N PRO A 48 -14.84 -7.27 1.21
CA PRO A 48 -14.85 -8.71 1.45
C PRO A 48 -14.71 -9.52 0.16
N GLY A 49 -13.78 -10.48 0.15
CA GLY A 49 -13.56 -11.36 -1.01
C GLY A 49 -12.83 -10.69 -2.19
N GLN A 50 -12.53 -9.40 -2.11
CA GLN A 50 -11.87 -8.66 -3.18
C GLN A 50 -10.67 -7.84 -2.67
N SER A 51 -10.06 -8.29 -1.61
CA SER A 51 -8.88 -7.65 -1.03
C SER A 51 -7.91 -8.67 -0.48
N SER A 52 -6.66 -8.27 -0.37
CA SER A 52 -5.61 -9.04 0.29
C SER A 52 -4.75 -8.08 1.10
N TRP A 53 -4.58 -8.39 2.36
CA TRP A 53 -3.74 -7.63 3.28
C TRP A 53 -2.63 -8.55 3.77
N LEU A 54 -1.39 -8.23 3.40
CA LEU A 54 -0.21 -9.01 3.75
C LEU A 54 0.71 -8.18 4.62
N LEU A 55 1.31 -8.81 5.62
CA LEU A 55 2.33 -8.16 6.43
C LEU A 55 3.65 -8.90 6.38
N ALA A 56 4.71 -8.13 6.57
CA ALA A 56 6.07 -8.62 6.69
C ALA A 56 6.51 -8.48 8.14
N GLU A 57 7.05 -9.53 8.69
CA GLU A 57 7.59 -9.52 10.06
C GLU A 57 8.97 -10.17 10.11
N ASN A 58 9.75 -9.82 11.12
CA ASN A 58 11.03 -10.47 11.37
C ASN A 58 10.85 -11.73 12.21
N GLU A 59 11.96 -12.41 12.54
CA GLU A 59 11.91 -13.65 13.32
C GLU A 59 11.34 -13.46 14.72
N SER A 60 11.40 -12.24 15.26
CA SER A 60 10.82 -11.91 16.57
C SER A 60 9.33 -11.56 16.50
N GLY A 61 8.73 -11.58 15.31
CA GLY A 61 7.34 -11.20 15.12
C GLY A 61 7.10 -9.70 15.08
N GLU A 62 8.15 -8.89 14.95
CA GLU A 62 8.01 -7.43 14.82
C GLU A 62 7.55 -7.06 13.41
N LEU A 63 6.56 -6.18 13.32
CA LEU A 63 6.02 -5.72 12.03
C LEU A 63 7.03 -4.82 11.32
N LEU A 64 7.42 -5.21 10.11
CA LEU A 64 8.36 -4.48 9.26
C LEU A 64 7.66 -3.64 8.19
N GLY A 65 6.49 -4.08 7.76
CA GLY A 65 5.71 -3.41 6.74
C GLY A 65 4.46 -4.19 6.41
N PHE A 66 3.58 -3.56 5.62
CA PHE A 66 2.40 -4.26 5.10
C PHE A 66 2.03 -3.73 3.73
N GLN A 67 1.34 -4.57 2.98
CA GLN A 67 0.90 -4.23 1.63
C GLN A 67 -0.51 -4.75 1.44
N LEU A 68 -1.36 -3.94 0.82
CA LEU A 68 -2.73 -4.31 0.54
C LEU A 68 -3.04 -4.10 -0.93
N ILE A 69 -3.94 -4.94 -1.43
CA ILE A 69 -4.64 -4.72 -2.69
C ILE A 69 -6.13 -4.85 -2.42
N GLU A 70 -6.91 -4.05 -3.11
CA GLU A 70 -8.36 -4.10 -2.98
C GLU A 70 -9.05 -3.57 -4.23
N ALA A 71 -10.27 -4.02 -4.46
CA ALA A 71 -11.13 -3.43 -5.46
C ALA A 71 -11.38 -1.96 -5.07
N PHE A 72 -11.32 -1.07 -6.05
CA PHE A 72 -11.48 0.36 -5.84
C PHE A 72 -12.46 0.89 -6.88
N PRO A 73 -13.69 1.29 -6.49
CA PRO A 73 -14.76 1.62 -7.45
C PRO A 73 -14.41 2.60 -8.58
N PRO A 74 -13.53 3.63 -8.37
CA PRO A 74 -13.08 4.47 -9.48
C PRO A 74 -12.30 3.72 -10.57
N LEU A 75 -11.72 2.55 -10.24
CA LEU A 75 -11.06 1.68 -11.21
C LEU A 75 -12.06 0.71 -11.83
N PRO A 76 -11.78 0.17 -13.03
CA PRO A 76 -12.62 -0.89 -13.59
C PRO A 76 -12.55 -2.17 -12.74
N PRO A 77 -13.56 -3.06 -12.82
CA PRO A 77 -13.62 -4.26 -11.98
C PRO A 77 -12.43 -5.21 -12.11
N GLU A 78 -11.76 -5.22 -13.25
CA GLU A 78 -10.57 -6.06 -13.49
C GLU A 78 -9.31 -5.55 -12.80
N ALA A 79 -9.33 -4.35 -12.22
CA ALA A 79 -8.18 -3.74 -11.57
C ALA A 79 -8.34 -3.68 -10.06
N CYS A 80 -7.22 -3.81 -9.35
CA CYS A 80 -7.15 -3.52 -7.93
C CYS A 80 -6.19 -2.37 -7.65
N ASP A 81 -6.36 -1.72 -6.52
CA ASP A 81 -5.49 -0.65 -6.05
C ASP A 81 -4.54 -1.19 -4.99
N ILE A 82 -3.28 -0.73 -5.01
CA ILE A 82 -2.25 -1.19 -4.07
C ILE A 82 -1.83 -0.08 -3.12
N GLY A 83 -1.59 -0.45 -1.87
CA GLY A 83 -0.93 0.41 -0.88
C GLY A 83 0.24 -0.34 -0.27
N THR A 84 1.37 0.35 -0.09
CA THR A 84 2.59 -0.23 0.47
C THR A 84 3.13 0.67 1.57
N PHE A 85 3.35 0.10 2.74
CA PHE A 85 3.83 0.83 3.91
C PHE A 85 4.94 0.03 4.57
N THR A 86 6.15 0.60 4.62
CA THR A 86 7.30 0.00 5.29
C THR A 86 7.71 0.85 6.48
N ARG A 87 8.18 0.18 7.54
CA ARG A 87 8.64 0.88 8.74
C ARG A 87 9.74 1.87 8.38
N LEU A 88 9.67 3.07 8.96
CA LEU A 88 10.66 4.12 8.73
C LEU A 88 12.07 3.61 9.04
N GLY A 89 13.02 3.95 8.18
CA GLY A 89 14.41 3.51 8.28
C GLY A 89 14.69 2.13 7.69
N LEU A 90 13.67 1.39 7.26
CA LEU A 90 13.83 0.06 6.67
C LEU A 90 13.57 0.02 5.17
N THR A 91 13.49 1.17 4.50
CA THR A 91 13.39 1.23 3.04
C THR A 91 14.65 0.62 2.41
N GLN A 92 14.49 -0.04 1.26
CA GLN A 92 15.58 -0.73 0.54
C GLN A 92 16.13 -1.97 1.24
N SER A 93 15.42 -2.51 2.21
CA SER A 93 15.83 -3.73 2.94
C SER A 93 15.22 -5.02 2.38
N GLY A 94 14.55 -4.96 1.22
CA GLY A 94 13.92 -6.12 0.60
C GLY A 94 12.51 -6.42 1.08
N ILE A 95 11.98 -5.65 2.03
CA ILE A 95 10.63 -5.83 2.57
C ILE A 95 9.58 -5.64 1.46
N GLY A 96 9.68 -4.55 0.70
CA GLY A 96 8.75 -4.27 -0.39
C GLY A 96 8.77 -5.33 -1.48
N SER A 97 9.95 -5.87 -1.83
CA SER A 97 10.08 -6.94 -2.82
C SER A 97 9.43 -8.22 -2.34
N ALA A 98 9.68 -8.60 -1.08
CA ALA A 98 9.09 -9.81 -0.49
C ALA A 98 7.57 -9.71 -0.42
N LEU A 99 7.04 -8.55 -0.03
CA LEU A 99 5.59 -8.31 0.00
C LEU A 99 5.01 -8.39 -1.41
N PHE A 100 5.63 -7.75 -2.37
CA PHE A 100 5.09 -7.68 -3.73
C PHE A 100 5.03 -9.05 -4.41
N ASP A 101 6.02 -9.91 -4.20
CA ASP A 101 6.00 -11.26 -4.75
C ASP A 101 4.76 -12.03 -4.30
N GLU A 102 4.37 -11.91 -3.04
CA GLU A 102 3.17 -12.56 -2.52
C GLU A 102 1.89 -11.82 -2.91
N THR A 103 1.94 -10.50 -3.02
CA THR A 103 0.80 -9.69 -3.47
C THR A 103 0.39 -10.04 -4.90
N VAL A 104 1.34 -10.24 -5.80
CA VAL A 104 1.06 -10.65 -7.18
C VAL A 104 0.31 -11.98 -7.22
N LYS A 105 0.75 -12.94 -6.41
CA LYS A 105 0.07 -14.23 -6.30
C LYS A 105 -1.37 -14.07 -5.79
N ALA A 106 -1.56 -13.24 -4.77
CA ALA A 106 -2.88 -12.96 -4.21
C ALA A 106 -3.79 -12.28 -5.24
N ALA A 107 -3.28 -11.29 -5.97
CA ALA A 107 -4.04 -10.58 -7.00
C ALA A 107 -4.52 -11.53 -8.09
N ARG A 108 -3.68 -12.44 -8.52
CA ARG A 108 -4.05 -13.46 -9.51
C ARG A 108 -5.12 -14.41 -8.98
N ARG A 109 -4.98 -14.85 -7.72
CA ARG A 109 -6.00 -15.72 -7.10
C ARG A 109 -7.36 -15.04 -6.98
N LEU A 110 -7.37 -13.72 -6.74
CA LEU A 110 -8.61 -12.94 -6.65
C LEU A 110 -9.22 -12.64 -8.02
N GLY A 111 -8.51 -12.94 -9.12
CA GLY A 111 -9.02 -12.78 -10.47
C GLY A 111 -8.78 -11.40 -11.08
N PHE A 112 -7.96 -10.55 -10.46
CA PHE A 112 -7.62 -9.26 -11.04
C PHE A 112 -6.70 -9.43 -12.26
N GLU A 113 -6.80 -8.49 -13.20
CA GLU A 113 -5.99 -8.52 -14.44
C GLU A 113 -4.84 -7.53 -14.38
N TRP A 114 -4.94 -6.48 -13.57
CA TRP A 114 -3.84 -5.53 -13.37
C TRP A 114 -3.97 -4.81 -12.04
N ILE A 115 -2.85 -4.25 -11.59
CA ILE A 115 -2.74 -3.53 -10.32
C ILE A 115 -2.47 -2.06 -10.62
N ASN A 116 -3.23 -1.17 -9.99
CA ASN A 116 -3.01 0.27 -10.02
C ASN A 116 -2.22 0.72 -8.79
N ALA A 117 -1.23 1.57 -9.02
CA ALA A 117 -0.55 2.30 -7.94
C ALA A 117 -0.68 3.79 -8.22
N THR A 118 -1.23 4.54 -7.28
CA THR A 118 -1.33 6.00 -7.37
C THR A 118 -0.41 6.61 -6.31
N ILE A 119 0.59 7.36 -6.76
CA ILE A 119 1.68 7.84 -5.92
C ILE A 119 1.72 9.37 -5.99
N ARG A 120 1.93 10.04 -4.85
CA ARG A 120 2.21 11.48 -4.84
C ARG A 120 3.45 11.73 -5.71
N ALA A 121 3.38 12.74 -6.56
CA ALA A 121 4.48 13.07 -7.47
C ALA A 121 5.76 13.49 -6.73
N ASP A 122 5.63 13.97 -5.48
CA ASP A 122 6.77 14.34 -4.62
C ASP A 122 7.30 13.16 -3.79
N ASN A 123 6.71 11.96 -3.92
CA ASN A 123 7.20 10.75 -3.26
C ASN A 123 8.17 10.00 -4.19
N ALA A 124 9.42 10.46 -4.24
CA ALA A 124 10.44 9.87 -5.12
C ALA A 124 10.69 8.39 -4.81
N GLY A 125 10.69 8.01 -3.53
CA GLY A 125 10.88 6.62 -3.11
C GLY A 125 9.76 5.71 -3.59
N GLY A 126 8.52 6.15 -3.49
CA GLY A 126 7.36 5.39 -3.97
C GLY A 126 7.37 5.23 -5.49
N LEU A 127 7.68 6.29 -6.21
CA LEU A 127 7.80 6.24 -7.68
C LEU A 127 8.87 5.24 -8.11
N ALA A 128 10.04 5.28 -7.48
CA ALA A 128 11.15 4.38 -7.78
C ALA A 128 10.81 2.92 -7.41
N TYR A 129 10.15 2.72 -6.28
CA TYR A 129 9.74 1.39 -5.84
C TYR A 129 8.84 0.71 -6.87
N TYR A 130 7.74 1.34 -7.25
CA TYR A 130 6.81 0.74 -8.20
C TYR A 130 7.42 0.58 -9.59
N GLN A 131 8.24 1.51 -10.03
CA GLN A 131 8.96 1.36 -11.29
C GLN A 131 9.89 0.14 -11.25
N SER A 132 10.61 -0.08 -10.15
CA SER A 132 11.50 -1.23 -10.01
C SER A 132 10.74 -2.57 -9.97
N ARG A 133 9.45 -2.54 -9.58
CA ARG A 133 8.58 -3.72 -9.62
C ARG A 133 7.95 -3.98 -10.99
N GLY A 134 8.16 -3.09 -11.96
CA GLY A 134 7.66 -3.27 -13.32
C GLY A 134 6.40 -2.47 -13.63
N PHE A 135 5.99 -1.56 -12.76
CA PHE A 135 4.84 -0.68 -13.04
C PHE A 135 5.22 0.35 -14.08
N GLU A 136 4.28 0.69 -14.95
CA GLU A 136 4.43 1.73 -15.97
C GLU A 136 3.42 2.85 -15.74
N GLU A 137 3.90 4.10 -15.88
CA GLU A 137 3.05 5.28 -15.74
C GLU A 137 2.01 5.34 -16.88
N TYR A 138 0.76 5.68 -16.54
CA TYR A 138 -0.28 5.84 -17.55
C TYR A 138 -1.14 7.09 -17.36
N LYS A 139 -1.04 7.78 -16.20
CA LYS A 139 -1.86 8.94 -15.91
C LYS A 139 -1.18 9.86 -14.90
N ILE A 140 -1.35 11.16 -15.07
CA ILE A 140 -0.99 12.17 -14.06
C ILE A 140 -2.23 12.95 -13.71
N THR A 141 -2.52 13.09 -12.42
CA THR A 141 -3.62 13.91 -11.90
C THR A 141 -3.02 15.10 -11.18
N ARG A 142 -3.31 16.32 -11.66
CA ARG A 142 -2.69 17.52 -11.13
C ARG A 142 -3.57 18.20 -10.09
N ASN A 143 -2.92 18.92 -9.17
CA ASN A 143 -3.59 19.81 -8.20
C ASN A 143 -4.65 19.08 -7.37
N VAL A 144 -4.28 17.94 -6.81
CA VAL A 144 -5.15 17.16 -5.91
C VAL A 144 -5.02 17.73 -4.50
N ALA A 145 -6.14 18.11 -3.90
CA ALA A 145 -6.16 18.57 -2.51
C ALA A 145 -6.25 17.36 -1.57
N LEU A 146 -5.30 17.24 -0.65
CA LEU A 146 -5.36 16.26 0.43
C LEU A 146 -6.27 16.80 1.55
N LYS A 147 -6.66 15.93 2.50
CA LYS A 147 -7.58 16.33 3.58
C LYS A 147 -7.05 17.49 4.43
N ASP A 148 -5.74 17.61 4.59
CA ASP A 148 -5.12 18.71 5.34
C ASP A 148 -4.95 20.00 4.52
N GLY A 149 -5.41 20.02 3.26
CA GLY A 149 -5.31 21.17 2.37
C GLY A 149 -4.04 21.21 1.51
N THR A 150 -3.11 20.29 1.70
CA THR A 150 -1.91 20.20 0.87
C THR A 150 -2.31 19.89 -0.57
N ILE A 151 -1.75 20.62 -1.55
CA ILE A 151 -1.99 20.38 -2.97
C ILE A 151 -0.82 19.60 -3.54
N VAL A 152 -1.12 18.48 -4.17
CA VAL A 152 -0.12 17.59 -4.78
C VAL A 152 -0.56 17.13 -6.16
N ASP A 153 0.40 16.78 -6.99
CA ASP A 153 0.12 15.99 -8.19
C ASP A 153 0.24 14.51 -7.84
N LYS A 154 -0.50 13.66 -8.53
CA LYS A 154 -0.45 12.21 -8.36
C LYS A 154 -0.13 11.53 -9.68
N VAL A 155 0.73 10.52 -9.62
CA VAL A 155 1.12 9.70 -10.76
C VAL A 155 0.48 8.33 -10.58
N SER A 156 -0.27 7.88 -11.59
CA SER A 156 -0.85 6.55 -11.61
C SER A 156 -0.03 5.64 -12.51
N LYS A 157 0.32 4.47 -11.97
CA LYS A 157 1.09 3.44 -12.65
C LYS A 157 0.33 2.14 -12.62
N ARG A 158 0.59 1.25 -13.58
CA ARG A 158 -0.07 -0.04 -13.65
C ARG A 158 0.91 -1.17 -13.86
N PHE A 159 0.55 -2.33 -13.34
CA PHE A 159 1.28 -3.58 -13.48
C PHE A 159 0.33 -4.64 -14.03
N GLU A 160 0.68 -5.26 -15.16
CA GLU A 160 -0.14 -6.32 -15.76
C GLU A 160 0.12 -7.65 -15.06
N LEU A 161 -0.95 -8.35 -14.69
CA LEU A 161 -0.88 -9.62 -13.97
C LEU A 161 -0.75 -10.87 -14.91
#